data_30e80c9b2fda722f1f05b4a6e6f26cdf
#
_entry.id   30e80c9b2fda722f1f05b4a6e6f26cdf
#
_cell.length_a   1.000
_cell.length_b   1.000
_cell.length_c   1.000
_cell.angle_alpha   90.00
_cell.angle_beta   90.00
_cell.angle_gamma   90.00
#
_symmetry.space_group_name_H-M   'P 1'
#
loop_
_entity.id
_entity.type
_entity.pdbx_description
1 polymer ?
#
loop_
_entity_poly.entity_id
_entity_poly.type
_entity_poly.pdbx_seq_one_letter_code
_entity_poly.pdbx_strand_id
1 'polypeptide(L)'
;MPLFENHRALLDGALRALTTRGHWSAFPESPSPKVYGETGQADGQAAVAALLGKDYPLEQPGEQGREATERSPYGVTLDVRYPNCDINALVQAATAAEPAWQALGARGRVGVLLEALMRIHRRSHEVAHAVMLTTGQGPMMAFQAGGPHAQDRALEAIAYAWKAMADVPDEALWDKPQGKNPPLVMQKHYEIVGRGVALVIGCATFPTWNTYPGLFAALATGNPVIVKPHPNAVLPAAISVSILRDVLSEQGLDPNTVTLALSPRADTTQALATHSAVASIDFTGSNQFGRWLIDNARQARVYAEMAGVNTVIIESTDQYAAMVRNLAFTLSLYSGQMCTTTQNLLVSRDGIATDEGHKSFEQVGEDLAAAVTKLASDPRVATSVLGAVGSPETLARMKQATTHGRTVLASRALAHPEFANAQIHTPVIVALTQADNAIYGTECFGPVSYLVATDSGAAGLQVAEATLRAHGALTLGVYSSDRAYVDQAVALGRRTRVALSINLTQGVFVNQSAAFSDYHATGGNPAANASYTSLAFVADRFVVVQRREHVSAAPAPNV
;
A
#
# COMPACT_ATOMS: atom_id res chain seq x y z
N MET A 1 10.57 -11.09 27.04
CA MET A 1 9.41 -11.83 26.52
C MET A 1 9.87 -12.78 25.44
N PRO A 2 9.48 -14.06 25.49
CA PRO A 2 10.02 -15.09 24.58
C PRO A 2 9.85 -14.74 23.09
N LEU A 3 8.67 -14.26 22.68
CA LEU A 3 8.38 -13.98 21.27
C LEU A 3 9.31 -12.92 20.64
N PHE A 4 9.67 -11.87 21.36
CA PHE A 4 10.60 -10.87 20.86
C PHE A 4 11.98 -11.49 20.55
N GLU A 5 12.50 -12.31 21.48
CA GLU A 5 13.79 -12.96 21.29
C GLU A 5 13.76 -14.01 20.18
N ASN A 6 12.65 -14.76 20.06
CA ASN A 6 12.48 -15.76 19.01
C ASN A 6 12.57 -15.14 17.60
N HIS A 7 12.12 -13.88 17.44
CA HIS A 7 12.11 -13.18 16.17
C HIS A 7 13.16 -12.06 16.06
N ARG A 8 14.10 -11.98 17.00
CA ARG A 8 15.11 -10.92 17.06
C ARG A 8 15.93 -10.84 15.78
N ALA A 9 16.36 -11.97 15.23
CA ALA A 9 17.16 -12.00 14.01
C ALA A 9 16.41 -11.41 12.79
N LEU A 10 15.10 -11.65 12.70
CA LEU A 10 14.23 -11.09 11.66
C LEU A 10 14.17 -9.55 11.79
N LEU A 11 13.93 -9.05 12.99
CA LEU A 11 13.89 -7.61 13.27
C LEU A 11 15.23 -6.92 12.99
N ASP A 12 16.34 -7.53 13.42
CA ASP A 12 17.68 -6.99 13.18
C ASP A 12 18.03 -6.95 11.68
N GLY A 13 17.57 -7.94 10.91
CA GLY A 13 17.64 -7.93 9.45
C GLY A 13 16.89 -6.75 8.84
N ALA A 14 15.64 -6.55 9.25
CA ALA A 14 14.80 -5.44 8.82
C ALA A 14 15.43 -4.07 9.16
N LEU A 15 15.93 -3.89 10.37
CA LEU A 15 16.59 -2.65 10.80
C LEU A 15 17.84 -2.31 9.97
N ARG A 16 18.65 -3.33 9.61
CA ARG A 16 19.78 -3.14 8.69
C ARG A 16 19.29 -2.72 7.30
N ALA A 17 18.23 -3.38 6.79
CA ALA A 17 17.66 -3.07 5.49
C ALA A 17 17.13 -1.62 5.41
N LEU A 18 16.47 -1.12 6.47
CA LEU A 18 16.05 0.28 6.55
C LEU A 18 17.21 1.28 6.38
N THR A 19 18.42 0.88 6.76
CA THR A 19 19.60 1.77 6.70
C THR A 19 20.31 1.67 5.34
N THR A 20 20.40 0.47 4.78
CA THR A 20 21.14 0.22 3.54
C THR A 20 20.36 0.54 2.27
N ARG A 21 19.02 0.40 2.32
CA ARG A 21 18.11 0.60 1.18
C ARG A 21 18.45 -0.21 -0.07
N GLY A 22 19.28 -1.25 0.07
CA GLY A 22 19.53 -2.22 -0.98
C GLY A 22 18.39 -3.26 -1.09
N HIS A 23 18.53 -4.18 -2.05
CA HIS A 23 17.59 -5.29 -2.15
C HIS A 23 17.65 -6.17 -0.90
N TRP A 24 16.53 -6.30 -0.22
CA TRP A 24 16.34 -7.21 0.90
C TRP A 24 14.85 -7.56 1.05
N SER A 25 14.57 -8.81 1.29
CA SER A 25 13.23 -9.31 1.61
C SER A 25 13.35 -10.42 2.66
N ALA A 26 12.46 -10.43 3.62
CA ALA A 26 12.37 -11.51 4.59
C ALA A 26 11.51 -12.66 4.06
N PHE A 27 10.64 -12.39 3.10
CA PHE A 27 9.62 -13.31 2.62
C PHE A 27 9.80 -13.56 1.12
N PRO A 28 10.29 -14.75 0.72
CA PRO A 28 10.57 -15.05 -0.69
C PRO A 28 9.35 -14.87 -1.60
N GLU A 29 9.50 -14.09 -2.66
CA GLU A 29 8.42 -13.81 -3.62
C GLU A 29 8.16 -14.95 -4.64
N SER A 30 9.06 -15.94 -4.69
CA SER A 30 8.86 -17.13 -5.52
C SER A 30 7.97 -18.13 -4.79
N PRO A 31 6.86 -18.61 -5.37
CA PRO A 31 5.97 -19.59 -4.76
C PRO A 31 6.56 -21.00 -4.79
N SER A 32 7.85 -21.13 -4.51
CA SER A 32 8.59 -22.38 -4.61
C SER A 32 8.15 -23.38 -3.54
N PRO A 33 7.88 -24.66 -3.89
CA PRO A 33 7.61 -25.72 -2.92
C PRO A 33 8.70 -25.89 -1.85
N LYS A 34 9.95 -25.55 -2.18
CA LYS A 34 11.06 -25.59 -1.20
C LYS A 34 10.88 -24.58 -0.05
N VAL A 35 10.14 -23.51 -0.28
CA VAL A 35 9.87 -22.46 0.71
C VAL A 35 8.52 -22.66 1.39
N TYR A 36 7.49 -22.94 0.59
CA TYR A 36 6.09 -22.93 1.04
C TYR A 36 5.49 -24.33 1.22
N GLY A 37 6.27 -25.39 1.01
CA GLY A 37 5.82 -26.79 1.06
C GLY A 37 5.26 -27.29 -0.27
N GLU A 38 5.36 -28.61 -0.47
CA GLU A 38 4.91 -29.27 -1.72
C GLU A 38 3.39 -29.11 -1.95
N THR A 39 2.60 -29.03 -0.89
CA THR A 39 1.13 -28.89 -0.94
C THR A 39 0.65 -27.45 -0.70
N GLY A 40 1.54 -26.50 -0.38
CA GLY A 40 1.18 -25.19 0.12
C GLY A 40 0.17 -24.43 -0.76
N GLN A 41 0.32 -24.50 -2.10
CA GLN A 41 -0.65 -23.89 -3.02
C GLN A 41 -2.02 -24.59 -2.95
N ALA A 42 -2.03 -25.92 -3.00
CA ALA A 42 -3.27 -26.70 -2.95
C ALA A 42 -4.00 -26.54 -1.61
N ASP A 43 -3.24 -26.52 -0.51
CA ASP A 43 -3.76 -26.30 0.84
C ASP A 43 -4.38 -24.91 0.99
N GLY A 44 -3.73 -23.87 0.45
CA GLY A 44 -4.26 -22.52 0.43
C GLY A 44 -5.55 -22.38 -0.36
N GLN A 45 -5.63 -23.01 -1.54
CA GLN A 45 -6.85 -23.07 -2.36
C GLN A 45 -7.97 -23.82 -1.64
N ALA A 46 -7.67 -24.96 -1.03
CA ALA A 46 -8.63 -25.77 -0.27
C ALA A 46 -9.16 -24.99 0.96
N ALA A 47 -8.30 -24.27 1.67
CA ALA A 47 -8.69 -23.45 2.80
C ALA A 47 -9.70 -22.37 2.41
N VAL A 48 -9.45 -21.63 1.33
CA VAL A 48 -10.41 -20.64 0.80
C VAL A 48 -11.69 -21.31 0.32
N ALA A 49 -11.60 -22.41 -0.44
CA ALA A 49 -12.77 -23.13 -0.93
C ALA A 49 -13.68 -23.62 0.23
N ALA A 50 -13.09 -23.97 1.37
CA ALA A 50 -13.83 -24.38 2.57
C ALA A 50 -14.66 -23.26 3.19
N LEU A 51 -14.38 -21.98 2.90
CA LEU A 51 -15.10 -20.81 3.39
C LEU A 51 -16.25 -20.37 2.48
N LEU A 52 -16.20 -20.73 1.20
CA LEU A 52 -17.19 -20.27 0.22
C LEU A 52 -18.61 -20.72 0.60
N GLY A 53 -19.58 -19.80 0.51
CA GLY A 53 -20.98 -20.02 0.85
C GLY A 53 -21.27 -20.16 2.34
N LYS A 54 -20.30 -19.87 3.23
CA LYS A 54 -20.42 -20.07 4.68
C LYS A 54 -20.26 -18.78 5.46
N ASP A 55 -20.61 -18.84 6.73
CA ASP A 55 -20.27 -17.83 7.71
C ASP A 55 -18.76 -17.90 8.00
N TYR A 56 -18.08 -16.77 7.88
CA TYR A 56 -16.68 -16.67 8.25
C TYR A 56 -16.53 -16.83 9.78
N PRO A 57 -15.62 -17.69 10.27
CA PRO A 57 -15.51 -18.02 11.69
C PRO A 57 -14.81 -16.90 12.49
N LEU A 58 -15.41 -15.72 12.53
CA LEU A 58 -14.96 -14.58 13.31
C LEU A 58 -16.07 -14.15 14.24
N GLU A 59 -15.78 -14.16 15.55
CA GLU A 59 -16.66 -13.63 16.60
C GLU A 59 -16.09 -12.34 17.14
N GLN A 60 -16.91 -11.31 17.25
CA GLN A 60 -16.50 -10.02 17.79
C GLN A 60 -17.71 -9.25 18.36
N PRO A 61 -17.45 -8.24 19.22
CA PRO A 61 -18.53 -7.53 19.92
C PRO A 61 -19.50 -6.81 18.98
N GLY A 62 -20.78 -6.79 19.38
CA GLY A 62 -21.79 -5.99 18.70
C GLY A 62 -22.31 -6.60 17.40
N GLU A 63 -22.14 -7.90 17.16
CA GLU A 63 -22.68 -8.57 15.97
C GLU A 63 -24.20 -8.43 15.91
N GLN A 64 -24.70 -7.87 14.79
CA GLN A 64 -26.12 -7.64 14.50
C GLN A 64 -26.64 -8.58 13.40
N GLY A 65 -25.76 -9.32 12.76
CA GLY A 65 -26.03 -10.26 11.66
C GLY A 65 -24.79 -10.48 10.82
N ARG A 66 -24.96 -11.22 9.72
CA ARG A 66 -23.85 -11.55 8.80
C ARG A 66 -24.23 -11.21 7.38
N GLU A 67 -23.27 -10.65 6.65
CA GLU A 67 -23.49 -10.21 5.28
C GLU A 67 -22.35 -10.67 4.36
N ALA A 68 -22.69 -11.07 3.14
CA ALA A 68 -21.79 -11.28 2.03
C ALA A 68 -21.79 -10.04 1.13
N THR A 69 -20.65 -9.44 0.89
CA THR A 69 -20.54 -8.20 0.10
C THR A 69 -19.68 -8.35 -1.15
N GLU A 70 -18.83 -9.37 -1.19
CA GLU A 70 -17.80 -9.53 -2.21
C GLU A 70 -18.35 -10.04 -3.54
N ARG A 71 -17.81 -9.48 -4.63
CA ARG A 71 -18.07 -9.94 -6.00
C ARG A 71 -16.74 -10.23 -6.66
N SER A 72 -16.52 -11.50 -7.01
CA SER A 72 -15.30 -11.90 -7.69
C SER A 72 -15.25 -11.38 -9.13
N PRO A 73 -14.17 -10.67 -9.53
CA PRO A 73 -13.94 -10.30 -10.93
C PRO A 73 -13.75 -11.50 -11.87
N TYR A 74 -13.45 -12.66 -11.31
CA TYR A 74 -13.40 -13.94 -12.06
C TYR A 74 -14.78 -14.59 -12.25
N GLY A 75 -15.84 -13.99 -11.70
CA GLY A 75 -17.19 -14.53 -11.80
C GLY A 75 -17.44 -15.75 -10.90
N VAL A 76 -16.60 -15.97 -9.91
CA VAL A 76 -16.77 -17.01 -8.88
C VAL A 76 -17.75 -16.50 -7.82
N THR A 77 -18.72 -17.33 -7.43
CA THR A 77 -19.60 -17.02 -6.30
C THR A 77 -18.83 -17.25 -4.99
N LEU A 78 -18.56 -16.18 -4.26
CA LEU A 78 -17.87 -16.25 -2.98
C LEU A 78 -18.84 -16.52 -1.82
N ASP A 79 -19.83 -15.68 -1.66
CA ASP A 79 -20.92 -15.77 -0.64
C ASP A 79 -20.39 -16.10 0.77
N VAL A 80 -19.22 -15.57 1.10
CA VAL A 80 -18.67 -15.63 2.48
C VAL A 80 -19.34 -14.53 3.30
N ARG A 81 -19.99 -14.90 4.40
CA ARG A 81 -20.73 -13.96 5.25
C ARG A 81 -19.92 -13.58 6.48
N TYR A 82 -19.65 -12.30 6.63
CA TYR A 82 -18.87 -11.71 7.73
C TYR A 82 -19.79 -11.07 8.77
N PRO A 83 -19.38 -11.00 10.05
CA PRO A 83 -20.16 -10.32 11.07
C PRO A 83 -20.28 -8.83 10.73
N ASN A 84 -21.52 -8.35 10.70
CA ASN A 84 -21.87 -6.92 10.65
C ASN A 84 -22.12 -6.45 12.09
N CYS A 85 -21.26 -5.57 12.59
CA CYS A 85 -21.21 -5.20 13.98
C CYS A 85 -21.59 -3.72 14.20
N ASP A 86 -22.17 -3.44 15.35
CA ASP A 86 -22.37 -2.07 15.80
C ASP A 86 -21.03 -1.35 15.98
N ILE A 87 -20.91 -0.16 15.40
CA ILE A 87 -19.67 0.63 15.39
C ILE A 87 -19.25 0.99 16.82
N ASN A 88 -20.20 1.43 17.66
CA ASN A 88 -19.89 1.85 19.02
C ASN A 88 -19.39 0.66 19.86
N ALA A 89 -19.98 -0.52 19.65
CA ALA A 89 -19.53 -1.74 20.32
C ALA A 89 -18.08 -2.11 19.91
N LEU A 90 -17.73 -2.00 18.62
CA LEU A 90 -16.36 -2.23 18.16
C LEU A 90 -15.38 -1.22 18.76
N VAL A 91 -15.73 0.08 18.75
CA VAL A 91 -14.89 1.14 19.31
C VAL A 91 -14.72 0.97 20.82
N GLN A 92 -15.81 0.64 21.55
CA GLN A 92 -15.75 0.39 22.99
C GLN A 92 -14.84 -0.81 23.32
N ALA A 93 -14.96 -1.91 22.56
CA ALA A 93 -14.15 -3.09 22.76
C ALA A 93 -12.65 -2.80 22.48
N ALA A 94 -12.34 -2.11 21.39
CA ALA A 94 -10.99 -1.67 21.08
C ALA A 94 -10.41 -0.77 22.19
N THR A 95 -11.20 0.20 22.67
CA THR A 95 -10.80 1.10 23.77
C THR A 95 -10.57 0.31 25.07
N ALA A 96 -11.40 -0.69 25.36
CA ALA A 96 -11.25 -1.53 26.55
C ALA A 96 -9.99 -2.42 26.49
N ALA A 97 -9.56 -2.84 25.30
CA ALA A 97 -8.35 -3.63 25.08
C ALA A 97 -7.05 -2.81 25.21
N GLU A 98 -7.13 -1.49 25.04
CA GLU A 98 -5.96 -0.59 24.96
C GLU A 98 -5.02 -0.66 26.19
N PRO A 99 -5.50 -0.59 27.44
CA PRO A 99 -4.61 -0.57 28.61
C PRO A 99 -3.73 -1.81 28.72
N ALA A 100 -4.28 -3.00 28.49
CA ALA A 100 -3.52 -4.25 28.53
C ALA A 100 -2.50 -4.33 27.38
N TRP A 101 -2.87 -3.86 26.20
CA TRP A 101 -1.98 -3.77 25.04
C TRP A 101 -0.82 -2.80 25.26
N GLN A 102 -1.08 -1.66 25.86
CA GLN A 102 -0.05 -0.68 26.21
C GLN A 102 0.88 -1.19 27.32
N ALA A 103 0.32 -1.82 28.35
CA ALA A 103 1.11 -2.37 29.48
C ALA A 103 2.11 -3.45 29.05
N LEU A 104 1.92 -4.08 27.88
CA LEU A 104 2.86 -5.04 27.32
C LEU A 104 4.22 -4.41 26.95
N GLY A 105 4.28 -3.10 26.81
CA GLY A 105 5.45 -2.33 26.40
C GLY A 105 5.84 -2.55 24.94
N ALA A 106 6.73 -1.72 24.43
CA ALA A 106 7.14 -1.75 23.02
C ALA A 106 7.72 -3.12 22.59
N ARG A 107 8.59 -3.69 23.43
CA ARG A 107 9.24 -4.99 23.18
C ARG A 107 8.23 -6.13 23.09
N GLY A 108 7.22 -6.12 23.96
CA GLY A 108 6.20 -7.15 23.95
C GLY A 108 5.29 -7.08 22.75
N ARG A 109 4.81 -5.87 22.42
CA ARG A 109 3.98 -5.64 21.24
C ARG A 109 4.68 -6.07 19.95
N VAL A 110 5.94 -5.66 19.76
CA VAL A 110 6.74 -6.05 18.59
C VAL A 110 6.90 -7.57 18.52
N GLY A 111 7.17 -8.25 19.63
CA GLY A 111 7.28 -9.71 19.66
C GLY A 111 5.99 -10.42 19.21
N VAL A 112 4.83 -9.97 19.70
CA VAL A 112 3.51 -10.50 19.30
C VAL A 112 3.25 -10.28 17.81
N LEU A 113 3.56 -9.09 17.30
CA LEU A 113 3.34 -8.75 15.89
C LEU A 113 4.24 -9.51 14.94
N LEU A 114 5.50 -9.75 15.31
CA LEU A 114 6.41 -10.58 14.52
C LEU A 114 5.92 -12.05 14.47
N GLU A 115 5.42 -12.60 15.57
CA GLU A 115 4.81 -13.95 15.57
C GLU A 115 3.57 -14.00 14.66
N ALA A 116 2.68 -13.00 14.77
CA ALA A 116 1.50 -12.92 13.91
C ALA A 116 1.90 -12.82 12.42
N LEU A 117 2.91 -12.02 12.10
CA LEU A 117 3.42 -11.88 10.74
C LEU A 117 4.00 -13.19 10.20
N MET A 118 4.73 -13.95 11.03
CA MET A 118 5.23 -15.27 10.66
C MET A 118 4.09 -16.28 10.45
N ARG A 119 2.99 -16.18 11.20
CA ARG A 119 1.79 -17.02 10.94
C ARG A 119 1.08 -16.62 9.66
N ILE A 120 0.96 -15.35 9.35
CA ILE A 120 0.45 -14.86 8.05
C ILE A 120 1.34 -15.42 6.94
N HIS A 121 2.66 -15.38 7.10
CA HIS A 121 3.59 -15.92 6.12
C HIS A 121 3.37 -17.41 5.83
N ARG A 122 3.16 -18.23 6.85
CA ARG A 122 2.83 -19.66 6.68
C ARG A 122 1.53 -19.89 5.88
N ARG A 123 0.61 -18.92 5.86
CA ARG A 123 -0.66 -18.95 5.12
C ARG A 123 -0.64 -18.09 3.85
N SER A 124 0.55 -17.79 3.29
CA SER A 124 0.70 -16.91 2.12
C SER A 124 -0.11 -17.36 0.91
N HIS A 125 -0.18 -18.65 0.62
CA HIS A 125 -0.97 -19.16 -0.49
C HIS A 125 -2.48 -19.00 -0.28
N GLU A 126 -2.96 -19.13 0.94
CA GLU A 126 -4.36 -18.90 1.28
C GLU A 126 -4.73 -17.43 1.11
N VAL A 127 -3.90 -16.52 1.68
CA VAL A 127 -4.08 -15.08 1.51
C VAL A 127 -4.03 -14.70 0.02
N ALA A 128 -3.07 -15.23 -0.71
CA ALA A 128 -2.93 -15.00 -2.16
C ALA A 128 -4.15 -15.44 -2.95
N HIS A 129 -4.70 -16.62 -2.65
CA HIS A 129 -5.89 -17.11 -3.33
C HIS A 129 -7.13 -16.26 -3.00
N ALA A 130 -7.27 -15.84 -1.75
CA ALA A 130 -8.31 -14.90 -1.33
C ALA A 130 -8.16 -13.54 -2.06
N VAL A 131 -6.94 -13.00 -2.17
CA VAL A 131 -6.64 -11.77 -2.93
C VAL A 131 -7.01 -11.97 -4.40
N MET A 132 -6.57 -13.06 -5.04
CA MET A 132 -6.89 -13.35 -6.43
C MET A 132 -8.41 -13.31 -6.69
N LEU A 133 -9.18 -14.06 -5.91
CA LEU A 133 -10.61 -14.20 -6.10
C LEU A 133 -11.40 -12.91 -5.83
N THR A 134 -10.94 -12.07 -4.90
CA THR A 134 -11.66 -10.86 -4.51
C THR A 134 -11.26 -9.62 -5.31
N THR A 135 -10.03 -9.59 -5.84
CA THR A 135 -9.48 -8.39 -6.50
C THR A 135 -9.37 -8.51 -8.01
N GLY A 136 -9.31 -9.73 -8.54
CA GLY A 136 -9.04 -9.97 -9.97
C GLY A 136 -7.54 -9.94 -10.32
N GLN A 137 -6.63 -9.87 -9.36
CA GLN A 137 -5.20 -10.02 -9.64
C GLN A 137 -4.89 -11.38 -10.27
N GLY A 138 -3.95 -11.43 -11.23
CA GLY A 138 -3.44 -12.70 -11.73
C GLY A 138 -2.74 -13.50 -10.62
N PRO A 139 -2.66 -14.85 -10.75
CA PRO A 139 -2.18 -15.70 -9.65
C PRO A 139 -0.81 -15.32 -9.09
N MET A 140 0.15 -14.99 -9.97
CA MET A 140 1.50 -14.60 -9.56
C MET A 140 1.50 -13.26 -8.81
N MET A 141 0.76 -12.28 -9.32
CA MET A 141 0.67 -10.97 -8.68
C MET A 141 -0.07 -11.07 -7.34
N ALA A 142 -1.16 -11.82 -7.26
CA ALA A 142 -1.89 -12.05 -6.02
C ALA A 142 -1.00 -12.70 -4.95
N PHE A 143 -0.13 -13.63 -5.37
CA PHE A 143 0.84 -14.24 -4.46
C PHE A 143 1.91 -13.23 -4.02
N GLN A 144 2.57 -12.56 -4.95
CA GLN A 144 3.65 -11.62 -4.64
C GLN A 144 3.15 -10.41 -3.86
N ALA A 145 2.21 -9.66 -4.42
CA ALA A 145 1.72 -8.42 -3.83
C ALA A 145 0.83 -8.67 -2.59
N GLY A 146 -0.05 -9.69 -2.65
CA GLY A 146 -0.95 -10.03 -1.55
C GLY A 146 -0.28 -10.76 -0.39
N GLY A 147 0.81 -11.48 -0.66
CA GLY A 147 1.60 -12.26 0.29
C GLY A 147 2.94 -11.59 0.65
N PRO A 148 4.08 -12.07 0.11
CA PRO A 148 5.43 -11.66 0.52
C PRO A 148 5.67 -10.15 0.54
N HIS A 149 5.28 -9.40 -0.50
CA HIS A 149 5.50 -7.95 -0.54
C HIS A 149 4.67 -7.20 0.51
N ALA A 150 3.43 -7.64 0.76
CA ALA A 150 2.61 -7.08 1.84
C ALA A 150 3.22 -7.39 3.21
N GLN A 151 3.75 -8.60 3.41
CA GLN A 151 4.42 -9.02 4.64
C GLN A 151 5.71 -8.23 4.87
N ASP A 152 6.49 -7.96 3.84
CA ASP A 152 7.67 -7.09 3.93
C ASP A 152 7.29 -5.65 4.30
N ARG A 153 6.18 -5.11 3.77
CA ARG A 153 5.64 -3.80 4.20
C ARG A 153 5.20 -3.79 5.65
N ALA A 154 4.59 -4.88 6.14
CA ALA A 154 4.26 -5.03 7.56
C ALA A 154 5.52 -5.03 8.43
N LEU A 155 6.53 -5.80 8.04
CA LEU A 155 7.80 -5.88 8.74
C LEU A 155 8.55 -4.55 8.73
N GLU A 156 8.53 -3.83 7.61
CA GLU A 156 9.09 -2.48 7.49
C GLU A 156 8.43 -1.52 8.48
N ALA A 157 7.09 -1.55 8.60
CA ALA A 157 6.34 -0.74 9.56
C ALA A 157 6.70 -1.08 11.01
N ILE A 158 6.78 -2.39 11.35
CA ILE A 158 7.21 -2.86 12.68
C ILE A 158 8.64 -2.38 12.99
N ALA A 159 9.56 -2.49 12.03
CA ALA A 159 10.96 -2.10 12.21
C ALA A 159 11.10 -0.58 12.40
N TYR A 160 10.36 0.24 11.66
CA TYR A 160 10.31 1.69 11.88
C TYR A 160 9.72 2.05 13.23
N ALA A 161 8.62 1.39 13.63
CA ALA A 161 8.00 1.61 14.92
C ALA A 161 8.98 1.24 16.06
N TRP A 162 9.61 0.08 15.97
CA TRP A 162 10.63 -0.33 16.93
C TRP A 162 11.78 0.69 17.01
N LYS A 163 12.33 1.11 15.87
CA LYS A 163 13.39 2.10 15.80
C LYS A 163 13.00 3.42 16.48
N ALA A 164 11.78 3.92 16.21
CA ALA A 164 11.29 5.16 16.82
C ALA A 164 11.10 5.06 18.34
N MET A 165 10.63 3.89 18.81
CA MET A 165 10.38 3.66 20.23
C MET A 165 11.67 3.35 21.00
N ALA A 166 12.61 2.64 20.39
CA ALA A 166 13.88 2.26 21.03
C ALA A 166 14.81 3.45 21.30
N ASP A 167 14.58 4.60 20.66
CA ASP A 167 15.31 5.86 20.94
C ASP A 167 14.83 6.53 22.25
N VAL A 168 13.72 6.08 22.84
CA VAL A 168 13.21 6.58 24.12
C VAL A 168 13.66 5.61 25.22
N PRO A 169 14.50 6.05 26.17
CA PRO A 169 14.88 5.20 27.30
C PRO A 169 13.69 4.98 28.24
N ASP A 170 13.61 3.82 28.88
CA ASP A 170 12.58 3.54 29.88
C ASP A 170 12.75 4.45 31.12
N GLU A 171 14.00 4.73 31.49
CA GLU A 171 14.34 5.56 32.64
C GLU A 171 15.65 6.33 32.45
N ALA A 172 15.82 7.42 33.22
CA ALA A 172 17.06 8.18 33.29
C ALA A 172 17.21 8.83 34.66
N LEU A 173 18.42 8.81 35.20
CA LEU A 173 18.78 9.62 36.34
C LEU A 173 19.23 11.00 35.86
N TRP A 174 18.53 12.06 36.32
CA TRP A 174 18.92 13.44 36.07
C TRP A 174 19.60 14.00 37.30
N ASP A 175 20.90 14.19 37.20
CA ASP A 175 21.76 14.68 38.25
C ASP A 175 22.36 16.04 37.83
N LYS A 176 21.90 17.12 38.50
CA LYS A 176 22.33 18.47 38.18
C LYS A 176 23.26 18.99 39.27
N PRO A 177 24.56 19.22 38.99
CA PRO A 177 25.47 19.82 39.91
C PRO A 177 25.03 21.23 40.33
N GLN A 178 25.21 21.56 41.63
CA GLN A 178 24.90 22.88 42.22
C GLN A 178 26.10 23.56 42.85
N GLY A 179 27.26 23.46 42.25
CA GLY A 179 28.49 24.00 42.76
C GLY A 179 28.89 23.39 44.12
N LYS A 180 28.84 24.16 45.22
CA LYS A 180 29.16 23.68 46.58
C LYS A 180 27.97 23.00 47.28
N ASN A 181 26.76 23.12 46.74
CA ASN A 181 25.58 22.49 47.29
C ASN A 181 25.43 21.07 46.80
N PRO A 182 24.69 20.20 47.52
CA PRO A 182 24.33 18.88 47.02
C PRO A 182 23.64 18.97 45.67
N PRO A 183 23.86 17.97 44.75
CA PRO A 183 23.22 17.97 43.46
C PRO A 183 21.70 17.84 43.60
N LEU A 184 20.96 18.33 42.61
CA LEU A 184 19.54 18.05 42.46
C LEU A 184 19.40 16.76 41.67
N VAL A 185 18.76 15.75 42.26
CA VAL A 185 18.64 14.44 41.66
C VAL A 185 17.17 14.10 41.45
N MET A 186 16.84 13.68 40.23
CA MET A 186 15.52 13.18 39.88
C MET A 186 15.64 11.84 39.13
N GLN A 187 14.86 10.86 39.53
CA GLN A 187 14.58 9.68 38.71
C GLN A 187 13.49 10.06 37.74
N LYS A 188 13.72 9.76 36.47
CA LYS A 188 12.74 9.95 35.40
C LYS A 188 12.37 8.61 34.78
N HIS A 189 11.08 8.42 34.51
CA HIS A 189 10.56 7.30 33.79
C HIS A 189 9.83 7.80 32.56
N TYR A 190 9.97 7.09 31.47
CA TYR A 190 9.33 7.41 30.19
C TYR A 190 8.50 6.24 29.72
N GLU A 191 7.28 6.51 29.34
CA GLU A 191 6.34 5.50 28.87
C GLU A 191 5.85 5.88 27.47
N ILE A 192 5.93 4.93 26.54
CA ILE A 192 5.40 5.08 25.18
C ILE A 192 3.94 4.65 25.21
N VAL A 193 3.06 5.62 24.99
CA VAL A 193 1.61 5.46 25.03
C VAL A 193 1.04 5.70 23.63
N GLY A 194 0.20 4.78 23.14
CA GLY A 194 -0.58 4.98 21.92
C GLY A 194 -1.53 6.16 22.06
N ARG A 195 -2.05 6.65 20.95
CA ARG A 195 -2.96 7.82 20.94
C ARG A 195 -4.42 7.45 21.12
N GLY A 196 -4.78 6.17 20.97
CA GLY A 196 -6.14 5.65 21.01
C GLY A 196 -6.43 4.73 19.83
N VAL A 197 -7.71 4.52 19.53
CA VAL A 197 -8.13 3.61 18.48
C VAL A 197 -7.66 4.08 17.11
N ALA A 198 -7.02 3.18 16.34
CA ALA A 198 -6.66 3.40 14.95
C ALA A 198 -7.69 2.75 14.02
N LEU A 199 -8.07 3.45 12.96
CA LEU A 199 -8.93 2.95 11.89
C LEU A 199 -8.09 2.75 10.63
N VAL A 200 -8.10 1.53 10.07
CA VAL A 200 -7.41 1.22 8.82
C VAL A 200 -8.43 0.89 7.74
N ILE A 201 -8.57 1.77 6.76
CA ILE A 201 -9.51 1.66 5.65
C ILE A 201 -8.77 1.14 4.42
N GLY A 202 -9.00 -0.12 4.09
CA GLY A 202 -8.37 -0.81 2.96
C GLY A 202 -9.05 -0.54 1.62
N CYS A 203 -8.28 -0.66 0.53
CA CYS A 203 -8.77 -0.56 -0.83
C CYS A 203 -9.19 -1.91 -1.43
N ALA A 204 -9.89 -1.87 -2.57
CA ALA A 204 -10.34 -3.08 -3.27
C ALA A 204 -9.21 -3.81 -3.99
N THR A 205 -8.21 -3.09 -4.50
CA THR A 205 -7.23 -3.63 -5.46
C THR A 205 -6.01 -4.27 -4.80
N PHE A 206 -5.60 -3.79 -3.63
CA PHE A 206 -4.45 -4.28 -2.85
C PHE A 206 -4.81 -4.41 -1.37
N PRO A 207 -5.73 -5.33 -1.00
CA PRO A 207 -6.34 -5.36 0.33
C PRO A 207 -5.34 -5.60 1.47
N THR A 208 -4.29 -6.39 1.27
CA THR A 208 -3.25 -6.65 2.27
C THR A 208 -2.11 -5.64 2.17
N TRP A 209 -1.59 -5.40 0.99
CA TRP A 209 -0.43 -4.54 0.75
C TRP A 209 -0.64 -3.10 1.27
N ASN A 210 -1.83 -2.53 1.07
CA ASN A 210 -2.16 -1.19 1.55
C ASN A 210 -2.67 -1.17 3.01
N THR A 211 -3.23 -2.28 3.52
CA THR A 211 -3.73 -2.35 4.90
C THR A 211 -2.59 -2.58 5.90
N TYR A 212 -1.61 -3.42 5.59
CA TYR A 212 -0.60 -3.86 6.55
C TYR A 212 0.30 -2.73 7.08
N PRO A 213 0.77 -1.76 6.30
CA PRO A 213 1.59 -0.68 6.85
C PRO A 213 0.91 0.05 8.02
N GLY A 214 -0.33 0.51 7.84
CA GLY A 214 -1.11 1.19 8.87
C GLY A 214 -1.46 0.29 10.05
N LEU A 215 -1.91 -0.94 9.77
CA LEU A 215 -2.27 -1.93 10.78
C LEU A 215 -1.10 -2.25 11.72
N PHE A 216 0.05 -2.61 11.16
CA PHE A 216 1.21 -3.01 11.96
C PHE A 216 1.91 -1.80 12.61
N ALA A 217 1.93 -0.63 11.97
CA ALA A 217 2.44 0.60 12.58
C ALA A 217 1.61 1.02 13.81
N ALA A 218 0.28 1.00 13.69
CA ALA A 218 -0.61 1.37 14.78
C ALA A 218 -0.51 0.39 15.96
N LEU A 219 -0.58 -0.91 15.71
CA LEU A 219 -0.44 -1.92 16.75
C LEU A 219 0.93 -1.84 17.44
N ALA A 220 2.03 -1.75 16.70
CA ALA A 220 3.38 -1.68 17.27
C ALA A 220 3.54 -0.48 18.22
N THR A 221 2.92 0.64 17.90
CA THR A 221 2.98 1.89 18.67
C THR A 221 1.95 1.96 19.81
N GLY A 222 1.18 0.87 20.04
CA GLY A 222 0.30 0.73 21.22
C GLY A 222 -1.17 1.08 20.96
N ASN A 223 -1.58 1.27 19.72
CA ASN A 223 -2.95 1.60 19.36
C ASN A 223 -3.73 0.35 18.98
N PRO A 224 -4.90 0.06 19.56
CA PRO A 224 -5.84 -0.93 19.05
C PRO A 224 -6.34 -0.54 17.66
N VAL A 225 -6.65 -1.52 16.81
CA VAL A 225 -6.98 -1.27 15.41
C VAL A 225 -8.33 -1.84 15.03
N ILE A 226 -9.14 -1.01 14.38
CA ILE A 226 -10.33 -1.43 13.63
C ILE A 226 -9.95 -1.47 12.16
N VAL A 227 -9.93 -2.66 11.56
CA VAL A 227 -9.70 -2.85 10.12
C VAL A 227 -11.04 -2.77 9.40
N LYS A 228 -11.16 -1.81 8.49
CA LYS A 228 -12.32 -1.63 7.63
C LYS A 228 -11.94 -1.93 6.19
N PRO A 229 -12.08 -3.17 5.70
CA PRO A 229 -11.75 -3.53 4.32
C PRO A 229 -12.72 -2.88 3.32
N HIS A 230 -12.33 -2.86 2.06
CA HIS A 230 -13.26 -2.54 0.99
C HIS A 230 -14.34 -3.65 0.89
N PRO A 231 -15.63 -3.34 0.64
CA PRO A 231 -16.69 -4.35 0.59
C PRO A 231 -16.45 -5.49 -0.41
N ASN A 232 -15.69 -5.24 -1.47
CA ASN A 232 -15.36 -6.26 -2.49
C ASN A 232 -14.08 -7.06 -2.18
N ALA A 233 -13.37 -6.75 -1.07
CA ALA A 233 -12.10 -7.43 -0.74
C ALA A 233 -11.97 -7.59 0.80
N VAL A 234 -12.91 -8.29 1.39
CA VAL A 234 -13.00 -8.54 2.85
C VAL A 234 -12.17 -9.74 3.26
N LEU A 235 -12.25 -10.83 2.50
CA LEU A 235 -11.65 -12.12 2.86
C LEU A 235 -10.16 -12.06 3.21
N PRO A 236 -9.28 -11.40 2.43
CA PRO A 236 -7.86 -11.31 2.78
C PRO A 236 -7.61 -10.60 4.12
N ALA A 237 -8.39 -9.55 4.41
CA ALA A 237 -8.31 -8.82 5.68
C ALA A 237 -8.86 -9.66 6.84
N ALA A 238 -9.97 -10.38 6.63
CA ALA A 238 -10.57 -11.26 7.63
C ALA A 238 -9.61 -12.38 8.05
N ILE A 239 -8.92 -13.03 7.09
CA ILE A 239 -7.89 -14.03 7.37
C ILE A 239 -6.77 -13.43 8.24
N SER A 240 -6.29 -12.24 7.89
CA SER A 240 -5.21 -11.58 8.61
C SER A 240 -5.61 -11.16 10.03
N VAL A 241 -6.83 -10.61 10.17
CA VAL A 241 -7.40 -10.24 11.48
C VAL A 241 -7.58 -11.47 12.37
N SER A 242 -8.10 -12.58 11.82
CA SER A 242 -8.25 -13.82 12.59
C SER A 242 -6.91 -14.33 13.12
N ILE A 243 -5.86 -14.35 12.28
CA ILE A 243 -4.52 -14.77 12.71
C ILE A 243 -3.98 -13.88 13.85
N LEU A 244 -4.16 -12.56 13.74
CA LEU A 244 -3.76 -11.62 14.80
C LEU A 244 -4.52 -11.89 16.10
N ARG A 245 -5.84 -12.10 16.03
CA ARG A 245 -6.70 -12.39 17.18
C ARG A 245 -6.32 -13.72 17.85
N ASP A 246 -5.99 -14.74 17.05
CA ASP A 246 -5.52 -16.03 17.57
C ASP A 246 -4.23 -15.86 18.39
N VAL A 247 -3.24 -15.13 17.84
CA VAL A 247 -1.98 -14.86 18.55
C VAL A 247 -2.22 -14.06 19.83
N LEU A 248 -3.07 -13.05 19.79
CA LEU A 248 -3.41 -12.26 20.97
C LEU A 248 -4.04 -13.17 22.06
N SER A 249 -5.02 -13.98 21.69
CA SER A 249 -5.70 -14.90 22.63
C SER A 249 -4.72 -15.91 23.24
N GLU A 250 -3.84 -16.52 22.46
CA GLU A 250 -2.81 -17.45 22.92
C GLU A 250 -1.81 -16.80 23.89
N GLN A 251 -1.59 -15.50 23.77
CA GLN A 251 -0.74 -14.73 24.69
C GLN A 251 -1.52 -14.18 25.90
N GLY A 252 -2.79 -14.55 26.07
CA GLY A 252 -3.65 -14.08 27.16
C GLY A 252 -4.03 -12.60 27.05
N LEU A 253 -3.98 -12.04 25.84
CA LEU A 253 -4.34 -10.66 25.53
C LEU A 253 -5.77 -10.62 24.95
N ASP A 254 -6.40 -9.44 25.06
CA ASP A 254 -7.74 -9.26 24.48
C ASP A 254 -7.66 -9.27 22.94
N PRO A 255 -8.33 -10.21 22.26
CA PRO A 255 -8.37 -10.27 20.81
C PRO A 255 -9.04 -9.01 20.17
N ASN A 256 -9.83 -8.26 20.94
CA ASN A 256 -10.44 -7.01 20.47
C ASN A 256 -9.44 -5.85 20.31
N THR A 257 -8.16 -6.07 20.62
CA THR A 257 -7.06 -5.21 20.17
C THR A 257 -7.05 -5.07 18.63
N VAL A 258 -7.58 -6.06 17.91
CA VAL A 258 -7.81 -5.99 16.45
C VAL A 258 -9.21 -6.50 16.13
N THR A 259 -10.00 -5.67 15.45
CA THR A 259 -11.36 -6.02 15.00
C THR A 259 -11.55 -5.74 13.51
N LEU A 260 -12.59 -6.35 12.92
CA LEU A 260 -13.00 -6.17 11.53
C LEU A 260 -14.33 -5.40 11.49
N ALA A 261 -14.36 -4.26 10.83
CA ALA A 261 -15.60 -3.52 10.61
C ALA A 261 -16.11 -3.75 9.19
N LEU A 262 -17.11 -4.60 9.03
CA LEU A 262 -17.84 -4.70 7.78
C LEU A 262 -18.71 -3.45 7.62
N SER A 263 -18.53 -2.71 6.53
CA SER A 263 -19.33 -1.54 6.23
C SER A 263 -19.58 -1.42 4.74
N PRO A 264 -20.68 -1.98 4.24
CA PRO A 264 -21.05 -1.86 2.83
C PRO A 264 -21.52 -0.44 2.48
N ARG A 265 -21.83 0.40 3.49
CA ARG A 265 -22.39 1.74 3.34
C ARG A 265 -21.39 2.84 3.67
N ALA A 266 -21.41 3.91 2.88
CA ALA A 266 -20.49 5.03 3.06
C ALA A 266 -20.75 5.80 4.37
N ASP A 267 -22.03 5.98 4.77
CA ASP A 267 -22.42 6.67 6.00
C ASP A 267 -21.85 5.98 7.26
N THR A 268 -21.85 4.65 7.29
CA THR A 268 -21.24 3.87 8.38
C THR A 268 -19.73 4.09 8.46
N THR A 269 -19.06 4.14 7.30
CA THR A 269 -17.62 4.43 7.24
C THR A 269 -17.32 5.86 7.71
N GLN A 270 -18.16 6.83 7.33
CA GLN A 270 -18.02 8.21 7.77
C GLN A 270 -18.26 8.35 9.28
N ALA A 271 -19.27 7.70 9.82
CA ALA A 271 -19.56 7.70 11.27
C ALA A 271 -18.38 7.11 12.07
N LEU A 272 -17.80 5.99 11.59
CA LEU A 272 -16.61 5.39 12.22
C LEU A 272 -15.41 6.32 12.13
N ALA A 273 -15.15 6.93 10.98
CA ALA A 273 -14.01 7.81 10.77
C ALA A 273 -14.08 9.10 11.60
N THR A 274 -15.28 9.60 11.91
CA THR A 274 -15.48 10.81 12.74
C THR A 274 -15.76 10.51 14.21
N HIS A 275 -15.72 9.24 14.63
CA HIS A 275 -15.92 8.86 16.01
C HIS A 275 -14.81 9.43 16.90
N SER A 276 -15.18 10.04 18.06
CA SER A 276 -14.25 10.78 18.93
C SER A 276 -13.09 9.95 19.49
N ALA A 277 -13.25 8.64 19.65
CA ALA A 277 -12.20 7.74 20.12
C ALA A 277 -11.21 7.31 19.02
N VAL A 278 -11.51 7.57 17.74
CA VAL A 278 -10.61 7.28 16.64
C VAL A 278 -9.54 8.37 16.56
N ALA A 279 -8.31 8.00 16.91
CA ALA A 279 -7.18 8.91 17.02
C ALA A 279 -6.28 8.95 15.76
N SER A 280 -6.33 7.92 14.94
CA SER A 280 -5.65 7.88 13.65
C SER A 280 -6.43 7.10 12.60
N ILE A 281 -6.26 7.50 11.33
CA ILE A 281 -6.91 6.86 10.19
C ILE A 281 -5.85 6.63 9.12
N ASP A 282 -5.68 5.38 8.71
CA ASP A 282 -4.95 5.02 7.50
C ASP A 282 -5.97 4.74 6.39
N PHE A 283 -5.82 5.41 5.27
CA PHE A 283 -6.73 5.30 4.15
C PHE A 283 -5.98 5.12 2.84
N THR A 284 -6.42 4.13 2.06
CA THR A 284 -6.06 4.01 0.64
C THR A 284 -7.34 3.90 -0.18
N GLY A 285 -7.49 4.77 -1.18
CA GLY A 285 -8.68 4.77 -2.02
C GLY A 285 -8.87 6.03 -2.87
N SER A 286 -10.13 6.38 -3.16
CA SER A 286 -10.45 7.49 -4.06
C SER A 286 -10.04 8.86 -3.50
N ASN A 287 -9.65 9.76 -4.40
CA ASN A 287 -9.34 11.16 -4.08
C ASN A 287 -10.50 11.86 -3.34
N GLN A 288 -11.73 11.57 -3.75
CA GLN A 288 -12.92 12.19 -3.15
C GLN A 288 -13.05 11.84 -1.68
N PHE A 289 -12.95 10.55 -1.33
CA PHE A 289 -13.12 10.12 0.05
C PHE A 289 -11.89 10.46 0.91
N GLY A 290 -10.68 10.37 0.35
CA GLY A 290 -9.46 10.78 1.05
C GLY A 290 -9.48 12.26 1.45
N ARG A 291 -9.90 13.15 0.55
CA ARG A 291 -10.09 14.58 0.86
C ARG A 291 -11.18 14.79 1.90
N TRP A 292 -12.30 14.08 1.77
CA TRP A 292 -13.37 14.12 2.76
C TRP A 292 -12.85 13.75 4.16
N LEU A 293 -12.03 12.69 4.29
CA LEU A 293 -11.42 12.30 5.57
C LEU A 293 -10.53 13.41 6.14
N ILE A 294 -9.66 14.01 5.32
CA ILE A 294 -8.76 15.10 5.73
C ILE A 294 -9.56 16.30 6.26
N ASP A 295 -10.69 16.62 5.62
CA ASP A 295 -11.50 17.77 5.96
C ASP A 295 -12.42 17.54 7.17
N ASN A 296 -12.89 16.30 7.40
CA ASN A 296 -13.93 15.99 8.36
C ASN A 296 -13.47 15.21 9.59
N ALA A 297 -12.46 14.35 9.50
CA ALA A 297 -11.96 13.56 10.63
C ALA A 297 -10.91 14.33 11.45
N ARG A 298 -11.25 15.53 11.92
CA ARG A 298 -10.31 16.48 12.55
C ARG A 298 -9.78 16.03 13.90
N GLN A 299 -10.45 15.10 14.57
CA GLN A 299 -10.01 14.51 15.84
C GLN A 299 -8.86 13.51 15.62
N ALA A 300 -8.70 12.98 14.40
CA ALA A 300 -7.75 11.95 14.05
C ALA A 300 -6.59 12.47 13.19
N ARG A 301 -5.45 11.81 13.30
CA ARG A 301 -4.37 11.94 12.32
C ARG A 301 -4.69 11.10 11.10
N VAL A 302 -4.87 11.75 9.96
CA VAL A 302 -5.23 11.07 8.71
C VAL A 302 -3.97 10.84 7.87
N TYR A 303 -3.67 9.59 7.57
CA TYR A 303 -2.64 9.14 6.63
C TYR A 303 -3.34 8.63 5.38
N ALA A 304 -3.44 9.50 4.38
CA ALA A 304 -4.18 9.20 3.15
C ALA A 304 -3.23 8.95 1.99
N GLU A 305 -3.39 7.82 1.34
CA GLU A 305 -2.90 7.55 0.01
C GLU A 305 -4.08 7.52 -0.96
N MET A 306 -4.04 8.44 -1.88
CA MET A 306 -4.98 8.54 -2.99
C MET A 306 -4.22 8.23 -4.27
N ALA A 307 -4.89 8.00 -5.35
CA ALA A 307 -4.22 7.94 -6.63
C ALA A 307 -4.05 9.38 -7.18
N GLY A 308 -3.15 9.50 -8.14
CA GLY A 308 -2.89 10.74 -8.85
C GLY A 308 -2.76 10.47 -10.34
N VAL A 309 -2.19 11.42 -11.06
CA VAL A 309 -1.98 11.32 -12.50
C VAL A 309 -0.53 10.96 -12.77
N ASN A 310 -0.21 9.66 -12.70
CA ASN A 310 1.15 9.19 -12.94
C ASN A 310 1.53 9.37 -14.42
N THR A 311 2.72 9.88 -14.65
CA THR A 311 3.17 10.31 -15.98
C THR A 311 4.55 9.73 -16.27
N VAL A 312 4.78 9.37 -17.52
CA VAL A 312 6.11 9.08 -18.07
C VAL A 312 6.39 10.07 -19.20
N ILE A 313 7.54 10.74 -19.15
CA ILE A 313 8.04 11.62 -20.20
C ILE A 313 9.04 10.83 -21.03
N ILE A 314 8.87 10.82 -22.34
CA ILE A 314 9.77 10.18 -23.29
C ILE A 314 10.37 11.27 -24.18
N GLU A 315 11.57 11.73 -23.83
CA GLU A 315 12.28 12.77 -24.59
C GLU A 315 13.23 12.13 -25.60
N SER A 316 14.01 11.14 -25.20
CA SER A 316 14.90 10.34 -26.04
C SER A 316 15.25 9.03 -25.32
N THR A 317 15.90 8.11 -26.00
CA THR A 317 16.42 6.88 -25.38
C THR A 317 17.50 6.23 -26.23
N ASP A 318 18.48 5.63 -25.60
CA ASP A 318 19.51 4.76 -26.21
C ASP A 318 19.17 3.26 -26.10
N GLN A 319 17.95 2.91 -25.67
CA GLN A 319 17.47 1.55 -25.50
C GLN A 319 15.98 1.43 -25.92
N TYR A 320 15.64 1.88 -27.13
CA TYR A 320 14.26 2.03 -27.58
C TYR A 320 13.43 0.76 -27.46
N ALA A 321 13.90 -0.34 -28.02
CA ALA A 321 13.18 -1.62 -27.97
C ALA A 321 12.98 -2.14 -26.53
N ALA A 322 13.94 -1.90 -25.61
CA ALA A 322 13.81 -2.27 -24.21
C ALA A 322 12.83 -1.37 -23.46
N MET A 323 12.83 -0.06 -23.73
CA MET A 323 11.85 0.90 -23.20
C MET A 323 10.43 0.53 -23.63
N VAL A 324 10.19 0.29 -24.91
CA VAL A 324 8.85 -0.07 -25.43
C VAL A 324 8.32 -1.34 -24.77
N ARG A 325 9.16 -2.37 -24.60
CA ARG A 325 8.76 -3.61 -23.89
C ARG A 325 8.45 -3.36 -22.42
N ASN A 326 9.26 -2.53 -21.74
CA ASN A 326 9.05 -2.18 -20.33
C ASN A 326 7.73 -1.41 -20.16
N LEU A 327 7.46 -0.42 -21.00
CA LEU A 327 6.22 0.35 -20.97
C LEU A 327 5.02 -0.53 -21.32
N ALA A 328 5.10 -1.42 -22.31
CA ALA A 328 4.01 -2.34 -22.64
C ALA A 328 3.63 -3.22 -21.44
N PHE A 329 4.60 -3.72 -20.68
CA PHE A 329 4.34 -4.45 -19.44
C PHE A 329 3.73 -3.53 -18.37
N THR A 330 4.32 -2.36 -18.13
CA THR A 330 3.85 -1.36 -17.16
C THR A 330 2.37 -0.98 -17.37
N LEU A 331 1.97 -0.74 -18.63
CA LEU A 331 0.59 -0.39 -18.99
C LEU A 331 -0.38 -1.57 -18.88
N SER A 332 0.13 -2.80 -18.98
CA SER A 332 -0.68 -4.02 -18.99
C SER A 332 -0.85 -4.63 -17.59
N LEU A 333 0.12 -4.44 -16.70
CA LEU A 333 0.15 -5.09 -15.39
C LEU A 333 -1.12 -4.82 -14.60
N TYR A 334 -1.78 -5.91 -14.19
CA TYR A 334 -3.05 -5.90 -13.45
C TYR A 334 -4.14 -5.05 -14.13
N SER A 335 -4.15 -4.99 -15.47
CA SER A 335 -5.07 -4.15 -16.25
C SER A 335 -5.13 -2.71 -15.72
N GLY A 336 -3.97 -2.13 -15.39
CA GLY A 336 -3.87 -0.75 -14.92
C GLY A 336 -4.61 -0.44 -13.61
N GLN A 337 -5.01 -1.45 -12.82
CA GLN A 337 -5.76 -1.24 -11.57
C GLN A 337 -4.84 -1.02 -10.36
N MET A 338 -3.79 -0.21 -10.54
CA MET A 338 -2.81 0.15 -9.51
C MET A 338 -2.76 1.67 -9.34
N CYS A 339 -2.59 2.13 -8.11
CA CYS A 339 -2.40 3.54 -7.79
C CYS A 339 -1.16 4.16 -8.46
N THR A 340 -0.19 3.34 -8.86
CA THR A 340 1.05 3.72 -9.53
C THR A 340 1.02 3.51 -11.05
N THR A 341 -0.11 3.08 -11.63
CA THR A 341 -0.22 2.87 -13.09
C THR A 341 0.07 4.15 -13.85
N THR A 342 0.90 4.04 -14.88
CA THR A 342 1.18 5.15 -15.80
C THR A 342 -0.06 5.46 -16.63
N GLN A 343 -0.63 6.64 -16.42
CA GLN A 343 -1.75 7.13 -17.22
C GLN A 343 -1.27 7.91 -18.45
N ASN A 344 -0.30 8.82 -18.28
CA ASN A 344 0.15 9.69 -19.35
C ASN A 344 1.55 9.30 -19.84
N LEU A 345 1.69 9.27 -21.16
CA LEU A 345 2.95 9.15 -21.88
C LEU A 345 3.14 10.43 -22.67
N LEU A 346 4.04 11.31 -22.24
CA LEU A 346 4.31 12.60 -22.90
C LEU A 346 5.45 12.41 -23.90
N VAL A 347 5.17 12.69 -25.16
CA VAL A 347 6.11 12.56 -26.28
C VAL A 347 6.04 13.85 -27.11
N SER A 348 7.20 14.36 -27.55
CA SER A 348 7.19 15.51 -28.47
C SER A 348 6.40 15.20 -29.76
N ARG A 349 5.62 16.16 -30.25
CA ARG A 349 4.95 16.04 -31.55
C ARG A 349 5.92 15.79 -32.71
N ASP A 350 7.15 16.27 -32.57
CA ASP A 350 8.20 16.10 -33.58
C ASP A 350 8.89 14.73 -33.46
N GLY A 351 8.47 13.88 -32.49
CA GLY A 351 9.07 12.59 -32.23
C GLY A 351 10.26 12.65 -31.27
N ILE A 352 11.02 11.58 -31.23
CA ILE A 352 12.14 11.37 -30.30
C ILE A 352 13.38 10.80 -31.00
N ALA A 353 14.56 11.13 -30.49
CA ALA A 353 15.81 10.50 -30.89
C ALA A 353 15.98 9.16 -30.17
N THR A 354 16.41 8.13 -30.90
CA THR A 354 16.63 6.77 -30.33
C THR A 354 17.90 6.14 -30.91
N ASP A 355 18.33 5.04 -30.30
CA ASP A 355 19.41 4.18 -30.84
C ASP A 355 19.04 3.53 -32.19
N GLU A 356 17.75 3.48 -32.54
CA GLU A 356 17.25 3.00 -33.85
C GLU A 356 17.02 4.14 -34.86
N GLY A 357 17.46 5.36 -34.56
CA GLY A 357 17.19 6.57 -35.32
C GLY A 357 16.01 7.36 -34.76
N HIS A 358 15.52 8.34 -35.53
CA HIS A 358 14.38 9.15 -35.14
C HIS A 358 13.07 8.35 -35.26
N LYS A 359 12.25 8.41 -34.23
CA LYS A 359 10.88 7.85 -34.21
C LYS A 359 9.87 8.99 -34.12
N SER A 360 8.90 9.03 -35.04
CA SER A 360 7.82 10.00 -34.93
C SER A 360 6.89 9.69 -33.76
N PHE A 361 6.06 10.64 -33.36
CA PHE A 361 5.03 10.45 -32.34
C PHE A 361 4.11 9.27 -32.67
N GLU A 362 3.71 9.13 -33.94
CA GLU A 362 2.88 8.04 -34.42
C GLU A 362 3.59 6.69 -34.31
N GLN A 363 4.87 6.62 -34.70
CA GLN A 363 5.67 5.40 -34.61
C GLN A 363 5.83 4.93 -33.17
N VAL A 364 6.06 5.84 -32.22
CA VAL A 364 6.11 5.50 -30.78
C VAL A 364 4.79 4.88 -30.33
N GLY A 365 3.66 5.44 -30.74
CA GLY A 365 2.34 4.90 -30.42
C GLY A 365 2.09 3.54 -31.04
N GLU A 366 2.43 3.35 -32.31
CA GLU A 366 2.27 2.08 -33.04
C GLU A 366 3.16 0.98 -32.46
N ASP A 367 4.43 1.27 -32.13
CA ASP A 367 5.36 0.32 -31.53
C ASP A 367 4.90 -0.11 -30.13
N LEU A 368 4.36 0.83 -29.33
CA LEU A 368 3.75 0.53 -28.03
C LEU A 368 2.51 -0.37 -28.18
N ALA A 369 1.60 -0.05 -29.12
CA ALA A 369 0.40 -0.85 -29.39
C ALA A 369 0.77 -2.26 -29.87
N ALA A 370 1.79 -2.38 -30.71
CA ALA A 370 2.31 -3.67 -31.16
C ALA A 370 2.91 -4.49 -30.02
N ALA A 371 3.66 -3.84 -29.12
CA ALA A 371 4.26 -4.50 -27.95
C ALA A 371 3.21 -5.02 -26.96
N VAL A 372 2.17 -4.22 -26.65
CA VAL A 372 1.04 -4.65 -25.81
C VAL A 372 0.28 -5.81 -26.48
N THR A 373 0.04 -5.72 -27.78
CA THR A 373 -0.63 -6.79 -28.54
C THR A 373 0.17 -8.09 -28.51
N LYS A 374 1.49 -8.00 -28.66
CA LYS A 374 2.40 -9.14 -28.56
C LYS A 374 2.41 -9.76 -27.17
N LEU A 375 2.45 -8.96 -26.12
CA LEU A 375 2.38 -9.42 -24.71
C LEU A 375 1.08 -10.17 -24.46
N ALA A 376 -0.04 -9.70 -25.02
CA ALA A 376 -1.36 -10.29 -24.86
C ALA A 376 -1.68 -11.39 -25.91
N SER A 377 -0.71 -11.84 -26.70
CA SER A 377 -0.92 -12.88 -27.76
C SER A 377 -0.97 -14.31 -27.21
N ASP A 378 -0.21 -14.62 -26.14
CA ASP A 378 -0.32 -15.88 -25.41
C ASP A 378 -1.36 -15.73 -24.30
N PRO A 379 -2.48 -16.47 -24.33
CA PRO A 379 -3.53 -16.34 -23.30
C PRO A 379 -3.05 -16.58 -21.87
N ARG A 380 -2.07 -17.47 -21.66
CA ARG A 380 -1.53 -17.77 -20.33
C ARG A 380 -0.72 -16.59 -19.78
N VAL A 381 0.11 -15.99 -20.64
CA VAL A 381 0.88 -14.78 -20.27
C VAL A 381 -0.08 -13.61 -20.07
N ALA A 382 -1.03 -13.43 -20.96
CA ALA A 382 -2.01 -12.36 -20.89
C ALA A 382 -2.81 -12.39 -19.58
N THR A 383 -3.38 -13.54 -19.20
CA THR A 383 -4.18 -13.66 -17.97
C THR A 383 -3.35 -13.57 -16.70
N SER A 384 -2.07 -13.92 -16.76
CA SER A 384 -1.13 -13.74 -15.64
C SER A 384 -0.77 -12.27 -15.41
N VAL A 385 -0.62 -11.50 -16.49
CA VAL A 385 -0.19 -10.08 -16.41
C VAL A 385 -1.39 -9.15 -16.24
N LEU A 386 -2.46 -9.32 -17.03
CA LEU A 386 -3.58 -8.38 -17.07
C LEU A 386 -4.48 -8.47 -15.82
N GLY A 387 -4.78 -9.67 -15.32
CA GLY A 387 -5.81 -9.84 -14.30
C GLY A 387 -7.22 -9.52 -14.81
N ALA A 388 -8.22 -9.65 -13.93
CA ALA A 388 -9.62 -9.36 -14.23
C ALA A 388 -10.00 -7.94 -13.79
N VAL A 389 -10.86 -7.27 -14.57
CA VAL A 389 -11.37 -5.94 -14.25
C VAL A 389 -12.40 -6.03 -13.13
N GLY A 390 -12.16 -5.32 -12.02
CA GLY A 390 -12.93 -5.46 -10.79
C GLY A 390 -14.22 -4.66 -10.74
N SER A 391 -14.44 -3.67 -11.63
CA SER A 391 -15.65 -2.85 -11.57
C SER A 391 -16.23 -2.51 -12.96
N PRO A 392 -17.58 -2.44 -13.07
CA PRO A 392 -18.26 -1.95 -14.28
C PRO A 392 -17.86 -0.53 -14.67
N GLU A 393 -17.56 0.31 -13.69
CA GLU A 393 -17.14 1.71 -13.90
C GLU A 393 -15.80 1.77 -14.63
N THR A 394 -14.90 0.82 -14.37
CA THR A 394 -13.63 0.71 -15.10
C THR A 394 -13.88 0.38 -16.58
N LEU A 395 -14.78 -0.55 -16.87
CA LEU A 395 -15.16 -0.87 -18.26
C LEU A 395 -15.82 0.33 -18.96
N ALA A 396 -16.65 1.08 -18.22
CA ALA A 396 -17.28 2.29 -18.75
C ALA A 396 -16.21 3.38 -19.07
N ARG A 397 -15.22 3.59 -18.18
CA ARG A 397 -14.11 4.54 -18.43
C ARG A 397 -13.29 4.14 -19.65
N MET A 398 -12.99 2.86 -19.84
CA MET A 398 -12.28 2.35 -21.03
C MET A 398 -13.03 2.68 -22.32
N LYS A 399 -14.36 2.49 -22.34
CA LYS A 399 -15.20 2.83 -23.47
C LYS A 399 -15.26 4.34 -23.71
N GLN A 400 -15.41 5.12 -22.65
CA GLN A 400 -15.45 6.57 -22.74
C GLN A 400 -14.11 7.14 -23.26
N ALA A 401 -12.99 6.62 -22.81
CA ALA A 401 -11.67 7.10 -23.21
C ALA A 401 -11.49 7.11 -24.73
N THR A 402 -12.05 6.14 -25.46
CA THR A 402 -11.94 6.07 -26.92
C THR A 402 -12.67 7.22 -27.65
N THR A 403 -13.51 7.98 -26.95
CA THR A 403 -14.22 9.13 -27.52
C THR A 403 -13.45 10.45 -27.37
N HIS A 404 -12.34 10.45 -26.64
CA HIS A 404 -11.59 11.66 -26.32
C HIS A 404 -10.54 12.03 -27.37
N GLY A 405 -10.12 11.09 -28.20
CA GLY A 405 -9.07 11.34 -29.20
C GLY A 405 -8.91 10.18 -30.18
N ARG A 406 -7.80 10.18 -30.91
CA ARG A 406 -7.48 9.09 -31.85
C ARG A 406 -7.07 7.83 -31.07
N THR A 407 -7.82 6.76 -31.21
CA THR A 407 -7.46 5.46 -30.62
C THR A 407 -6.20 4.91 -31.28
N VAL A 408 -5.13 4.74 -30.49
CA VAL A 408 -3.87 4.10 -30.91
C VAL A 408 -3.95 2.60 -30.70
N LEU A 409 -4.50 2.16 -29.54
CA LEU A 409 -4.78 0.77 -29.23
C LEU A 409 -6.21 0.64 -28.70
N ALA A 410 -7.05 -0.08 -29.39
CA ALA A 410 -8.36 -0.47 -28.91
C ALA A 410 -8.24 -1.66 -27.95
N SER A 411 -8.99 -1.62 -26.85
CA SER A 411 -9.09 -2.75 -25.95
C SER A 411 -9.83 -3.91 -26.61
N ARG A 412 -9.40 -5.13 -26.28
CA ARG A 412 -10.12 -6.36 -26.62
C ARG A 412 -10.33 -7.20 -25.36
N ALA A 413 -11.48 -7.86 -25.29
CA ALA A 413 -11.75 -8.86 -24.27
C ALA A 413 -10.95 -10.14 -24.56
N LEU A 414 -10.47 -10.79 -23.53
CA LEU A 414 -9.73 -12.05 -23.59
C LEU A 414 -10.45 -13.10 -22.74
N ALA A 415 -10.53 -14.34 -23.27
CA ALA A 415 -11.05 -15.45 -22.50
C ALA A 415 -10.01 -15.93 -21.49
N HIS A 416 -10.44 -16.17 -20.25
CA HIS A 416 -9.61 -16.83 -19.25
C HIS A 416 -9.73 -18.35 -19.39
N PRO A 417 -8.63 -19.12 -19.33
CA PRO A 417 -8.68 -20.58 -19.55
C PRO A 417 -9.49 -21.34 -18.48
N GLU A 418 -9.56 -20.82 -17.25
CA GLU A 418 -10.22 -21.48 -16.12
C GLU A 418 -11.51 -20.78 -15.67
N PHE A 419 -11.66 -19.48 -15.91
CA PHE A 419 -12.77 -18.67 -15.43
C PHE A 419 -13.54 -18.06 -16.60
N ALA A 420 -14.57 -18.75 -17.06
CA ALA A 420 -15.34 -18.36 -18.25
C ALA A 420 -16.00 -16.97 -18.15
N ASN A 421 -16.30 -16.50 -16.92
CA ASN A 421 -16.97 -15.23 -16.67
C ASN A 421 -15.98 -14.09 -16.30
N ALA A 422 -14.67 -14.34 -16.33
CA ALA A 422 -13.66 -13.35 -16.02
C ALA A 422 -13.66 -12.20 -17.03
N GLN A 423 -13.62 -10.97 -16.54
CA GLN A 423 -13.59 -9.76 -17.36
C GLN A 423 -12.15 -9.34 -17.63
N ILE A 424 -11.43 -10.04 -18.50
CA ILE A 424 -10.05 -9.74 -18.88
C ILE A 424 -10.05 -8.82 -20.10
N HIS A 425 -9.36 -7.69 -20.01
CA HIS A 425 -9.27 -6.69 -21.07
C HIS A 425 -7.84 -6.20 -21.28
N THR A 426 -7.43 -6.04 -22.54
CA THR A 426 -6.18 -5.35 -22.87
C THR A 426 -6.33 -3.85 -22.63
N PRO A 427 -5.21 -3.11 -22.42
CA PRO A 427 -5.26 -1.65 -22.29
C PRO A 427 -5.86 -0.94 -23.48
N VAL A 428 -6.39 0.26 -23.23
CA VAL A 428 -6.71 1.28 -24.25
C VAL A 428 -5.59 2.30 -24.27
N ILE A 429 -5.12 2.69 -25.46
CA ILE A 429 -4.21 3.83 -25.64
C ILE A 429 -4.88 4.83 -26.59
N VAL A 430 -4.99 6.07 -26.15
CA VAL A 430 -5.61 7.16 -26.90
C VAL A 430 -4.60 8.29 -27.09
N ALA A 431 -4.39 8.72 -28.32
CA ALA A 431 -3.56 9.88 -28.63
C ALA A 431 -4.34 11.18 -28.39
N LEU A 432 -3.72 12.07 -27.64
CA LEU A 432 -4.20 13.40 -27.31
C LEU A 432 -3.15 14.46 -27.67
N THR A 433 -3.52 15.71 -27.61
CA THR A 433 -2.62 16.86 -27.73
C THR A 433 -2.39 17.52 -26.38
N GLN A 434 -1.39 18.38 -26.30
CA GLN A 434 -1.12 19.17 -25.08
C GLN A 434 -2.32 20.01 -24.64
N ALA A 435 -3.20 20.39 -25.57
CA ALA A 435 -4.40 21.21 -25.28
C ALA A 435 -5.50 20.42 -24.53
N ASP A 436 -5.48 19.09 -24.56
CA ASP A 436 -6.52 18.24 -23.99
C ASP A 436 -6.30 17.99 -22.48
N ASN A 437 -5.78 18.99 -21.76
CA ASN A 437 -5.38 18.89 -20.36
C ASN A 437 -6.54 18.57 -19.39
N ALA A 438 -7.77 18.94 -19.73
CA ALA A 438 -8.96 18.57 -18.97
C ALA A 438 -9.20 17.05 -18.96
N ILE A 439 -8.72 16.33 -19.98
CA ILE A 439 -8.86 14.89 -20.12
C ILE A 439 -7.69 14.17 -19.42
N TYR A 440 -6.47 14.37 -19.92
CA TYR A 440 -5.31 13.68 -19.37
C TYR A 440 -4.88 14.16 -17.98
N GLY A 441 -5.31 15.35 -17.56
CA GLY A 441 -5.10 15.86 -16.20
C GLY A 441 -6.04 15.29 -15.15
N THR A 442 -7.08 14.55 -15.56
CA THR A 442 -8.01 13.88 -14.62
C THR A 442 -7.64 12.40 -14.51
N GLU A 443 -7.62 11.89 -13.28
CA GLU A 443 -7.36 10.47 -13.05
C GLU A 443 -8.39 9.58 -13.77
N CYS A 444 -7.90 8.62 -14.56
CA CYS A 444 -8.68 7.62 -15.26
C CYS A 444 -8.23 6.21 -14.80
N PHE A 445 -8.63 5.83 -13.58
CA PHE A 445 -8.20 4.58 -12.95
C PHE A 445 -8.65 3.36 -13.75
N GLY A 446 -7.68 2.53 -14.17
CA GLY A 446 -7.89 1.32 -14.96
C GLY A 446 -6.94 1.23 -16.15
N PRO A 447 -7.16 0.31 -17.10
CA PRO A 447 -6.28 0.07 -18.23
C PRO A 447 -6.47 1.12 -19.34
N VAL A 448 -6.35 2.38 -19.02
CA VAL A 448 -6.45 3.52 -19.94
C VAL A 448 -5.18 4.35 -19.85
N SER A 449 -4.54 4.59 -20.98
CA SER A 449 -3.37 5.44 -21.07
C SER A 449 -3.51 6.45 -22.21
N TYR A 450 -3.00 7.66 -21.96
CA TYR A 450 -3.00 8.75 -22.93
C TYR A 450 -1.58 8.96 -23.46
N LEU A 451 -1.42 8.84 -24.78
CA LEU A 451 -0.21 9.26 -25.48
C LEU A 451 -0.39 10.73 -25.88
N VAL A 452 0.27 11.64 -25.18
CA VAL A 452 0.05 13.08 -25.30
C VAL A 452 1.17 13.71 -26.12
N ALA A 453 0.80 14.29 -27.27
CA ALA A 453 1.72 15.05 -28.11
C ALA A 453 2.02 16.42 -27.47
N THR A 454 3.23 16.61 -26.96
CA THR A 454 3.71 17.88 -26.41
C THR A 454 4.38 18.72 -27.51
N ASP A 455 4.41 20.05 -27.33
CA ASP A 455 5.01 20.97 -28.33
C ASP A 455 6.53 20.76 -28.49
N SER A 456 7.18 20.24 -27.46
CA SER A 456 8.62 19.87 -27.43
C SER A 456 8.92 19.03 -26.22
N GLY A 457 10.13 18.46 -26.10
CA GLY A 457 10.61 17.80 -24.89
C GLY A 457 10.55 18.72 -23.66
N ALA A 458 10.94 20.00 -23.81
CA ALA A 458 10.84 20.99 -22.72
C ALA A 458 9.39 21.26 -22.29
N ALA A 459 8.44 21.27 -23.22
CA ALA A 459 7.01 21.39 -22.93
C ALA A 459 6.51 20.16 -22.14
N GLY A 460 7.05 18.96 -22.38
CA GLY A 460 6.74 17.76 -21.61
C GLY A 460 7.00 17.91 -20.12
N LEU A 461 8.13 18.53 -19.73
CA LEU A 461 8.43 18.83 -18.32
C LEU A 461 7.41 19.82 -17.71
N GLN A 462 7.01 20.85 -18.49
CA GLN A 462 6.04 21.85 -18.03
C GLN A 462 4.65 21.24 -17.83
N VAL A 463 4.20 20.39 -18.78
CA VAL A 463 2.93 19.66 -18.68
C VAL A 463 2.94 18.73 -17.46
N ALA A 464 4.01 17.97 -17.27
CA ALA A 464 4.14 17.10 -16.10
C ALA A 464 4.13 17.90 -14.78
N GLU A 465 4.87 19.02 -14.70
CA GLU A 465 4.87 19.86 -13.50
C GLU A 465 3.49 20.44 -13.20
N ALA A 466 2.77 20.93 -14.18
CA ALA A 466 1.41 21.48 -14.02
C ALA A 466 0.43 20.40 -13.50
N THR A 467 0.46 19.21 -14.11
CA THR A 467 -0.38 18.07 -13.70
C THR A 467 -0.07 17.61 -12.28
N LEU A 468 1.22 17.47 -11.94
CA LEU A 468 1.67 17.06 -10.61
C LEU A 468 1.26 18.04 -9.50
N ARG A 469 1.35 19.35 -9.78
CA ARG A 469 0.93 20.40 -8.83
C ARG A 469 -0.56 20.41 -8.59
N ALA A 470 -1.35 20.16 -9.65
CA ALA A 470 -2.81 20.20 -9.57
C ALA A 470 -3.41 18.93 -8.95
N HIS A 471 -2.88 17.76 -9.31
CA HIS A 471 -3.51 16.45 -9.01
C HIS A 471 -2.61 15.50 -8.22
N GLY A 472 -1.30 15.75 -8.18
CA GLY A 472 -0.32 14.85 -7.60
C GLY A 472 -0.07 13.61 -8.46
N ALA A 473 0.93 12.85 -8.08
CA ALA A 473 1.21 11.50 -8.58
C ALA A 473 2.03 10.72 -7.55
N LEU A 474 1.95 9.41 -7.58
CA LEU A 474 2.82 8.54 -6.80
C LEU A 474 4.16 8.32 -7.51
N THR A 475 4.17 8.35 -8.84
CA THR A 475 5.37 8.12 -9.66
C THR A 475 5.46 9.10 -10.83
N LEU A 476 6.70 9.44 -11.20
CA LEU A 476 7.05 10.13 -12.43
C LEU A 476 8.18 9.34 -13.11
N GLY A 477 7.99 8.94 -14.35
CA GLY A 477 9.03 8.31 -15.17
C GLY A 477 9.61 9.30 -16.17
N VAL A 478 10.90 9.18 -16.48
CA VAL A 478 11.56 9.98 -17.53
C VAL A 478 12.51 9.08 -18.32
N TYR A 479 12.40 9.12 -19.62
CA TYR A 479 13.37 8.57 -20.55
C TYR A 479 14.06 9.71 -21.28
N SER A 480 15.38 9.77 -21.14
CA SER A 480 16.23 10.74 -21.86
C SER A 480 17.69 10.26 -21.86
N SER A 481 18.35 10.42 -23.00
CA SER A 481 19.80 10.28 -23.15
C SER A 481 20.53 11.64 -22.93
N ASP A 482 19.80 12.75 -22.86
CA ASP A 482 20.36 14.07 -22.55
C ASP A 482 20.47 14.29 -21.04
N ARG A 483 21.70 14.39 -20.54
CA ARG A 483 21.98 14.63 -19.12
C ARG A 483 21.41 15.94 -18.62
N ALA A 484 21.41 17.00 -19.42
CA ALA A 484 20.86 18.29 -19.04
C ALA A 484 19.32 18.23 -18.85
N TYR A 485 18.65 17.45 -19.70
CA TYR A 485 17.22 17.19 -19.55
C TYR A 485 16.91 16.38 -18.29
N VAL A 486 17.69 15.33 -18.02
CA VAL A 486 17.58 14.53 -16.79
C VAL A 486 17.74 15.42 -15.55
N ASP A 487 18.72 16.33 -15.54
CA ASP A 487 18.93 17.24 -14.40
C ASP A 487 17.73 18.20 -14.19
N GLN A 488 17.07 18.64 -15.27
CA GLN A 488 15.81 19.40 -15.20
C GLN A 488 14.66 18.55 -14.63
N ALA A 489 14.55 17.29 -15.03
CA ALA A 489 13.56 16.37 -14.50
C ALA A 489 13.79 16.09 -13.00
N VAL A 490 15.04 15.95 -12.56
CA VAL A 490 15.40 15.84 -11.13
C VAL A 490 14.98 17.08 -10.35
N ALA A 491 15.22 18.28 -10.92
CA ALA A 491 14.78 19.53 -10.31
C ALA A 491 13.25 19.63 -10.24
N LEU A 492 12.52 19.13 -11.26
CA LEU A 492 11.06 19.03 -11.27
C LEU A 492 10.58 18.10 -10.15
N GLY A 493 11.15 16.89 -10.03
CA GLY A 493 10.80 15.94 -8.97
C GLY A 493 10.95 16.54 -7.57
N ARG A 494 12.03 17.31 -7.33
CA ARG A 494 12.23 18.03 -6.06
C ARG A 494 11.15 19.09 -5.81
N ARG A 495 10.78 19.88 -6.83
CA ARG A 495 9.78 20.95 -6.69
C ARG A 495 8.36 20.41 -6.48
N THR A 496 8.04 19.28 -7.08
CA THR A 496 6.72 18.62 -7.00
C THR A 496 6.65 17.54 -5.92
N ARG A 497 7.80 17.17 -5.33
CA ARG A 497 7.93 16.13 -4.32
C ARG A 497 7.34 14.79 -4.77
N VAL A 498 7.55 14.43 -6.02
CA VAL A 498 7.17 13.13 -6.59
C VAL A 498 8.37 12.19 -6.61
N ALA A 499 8.14 10.89 -6.47
CA ALA A 499 9.16 9.88 -6.71
C ALA A 499 9.47 9.82 -8.22
N LEU A 500 10.76 9.94 -8.57
CA LEU A 500 11.24 10.02 -9.94
C LEU A 500 12.02 8.75 -10.32
N SER A 501 11.68 8.17 -11.44
CA SER A 501 12.36 7.04 -12.08
C SER A 501 12.98 7.47 -13.41
N ILE A 502 14.23 7.11 -13.67
CA ILE A 502 14.97 7.54 -14.87
C ILE A 502 15.44 6.32 -15.65
N ASN A 503 15.07 6.25 -16.95
CA ASN A 503 15.52 5.24 -17.90
C ASN A 503 15.32 3.79 -17.43
N LEU A 504 14.21 3.50 -16.76
CA LEU A 504 13.91 2.14 -16.30
C LEU A 504 13.58 1.23 -17.48
N THR A 505 14.34 0.14 -17.61
CA THR A 505 14.18 -0.87 -18.67
C THR A 505 14.25 -2.28 -18.10
N GLN A 506 14.10 -3.27 -18.94
CA GLN A 506 14.16 -4.70 -18.59
C GLN A 506 13.13 -5.07 -17.50
N GLY A 507 13.54 -5.63 -16.38
CA GLY A 507 12.70 -6.10 -15.27
C GLY A 507 12.47 -5.07 -14.16
N VAL A 508 12.78 -3.79 -14.37
CA VAL A 508 12.57 -2.70 -13.42
C VAL A 508 11.47 -1.79 -13.94
N PHE A 509 10.36 -1.67 -13.22
CA PHE A 509 9.15 -1.00 -13.70
C PHE A 509 8.78 0.19 -12.80
N VAL A 510 8.35 1.29 -13.42
CA VAL A 510 8.00 2.54 -12.72
C VAL A 510 6.81 2.39 -11.76
N ASN A 511 5.93 1.44 -12.02
CA ASN A 511 4.73 1.19 -11.23
C ASN A 511 4.91 0.13 -10.12
N GLN A 512 6.11 -0.36 -9.89
CA GLN A 512 6.43 -1.28 -8.79
C GLN A 512 7.23 -0.59 -7.70
N SER A 513 7.10 -1.07 -6.47
CA SER A 513 7.77 -0.51 -5.30
C SER A 513 8.14 -1.63 -4.33
N ALA A 514 9.43 -1.79 -4.06
CA ALA A 514 9.97 -2.80 -3.15
C ALA A 514 10.06 -2.26 -1.71
N ALA A 515 9.60 -3.04 -0.74
CA ALA A 515 9.79 -2.74 0.68
C ALA A 515 11.28 -2.63 1.00
N PHE A 516 11.61 -1.87 2.04
CA PHE A 516 12.97 -1.58 2.50
C PHE A 516 13.86 -0.82 1.50
N SER A 517 13.54 -0.81 0.21
CA SER A 517 14.29 -0.12 -0.84
C SER A 517 13.61 1.19 -1.23
N ASP A 518 12.37 1.13 -1.67
CA ASP A 518 11.67 2.27 -2.23
C ASP A 518 10.79 2.99 -1.23
N TYR A 519 10.77 4.33 -1.29
CA TYR A 519 9.77 5.15 -0.61
C TYR A 519 8.49 5.14 -1.44
N HIS A 520 7.47 4.42 -0.96
CA HIS A 520 6.16 4.43 -1.58
C HIS A 520 5.39 5.67 -1.14
N ALA A 521 5.08 6.53 -2.08
CA ALA A 521 4.61 7.90 -1.86
C ALA A 521 5.62 8.78 -1.08
N THR A 522 5.56 10.08 -1.25
CA THR A 522 6.47 11.01 -0.56
C THR A 522 5.80 11.78 0.56
N GLY A 523 4.45 11.76 0.61
CA GLY A 523 3.68 12.59 1.52
C GLY A 523 3.74 14.09 1.18
N GLY A 524 4.19 14.44 0.00
CA GLY A 524 4.51 15.82 -0.36
C GLY A 524 3.70 16.43 -1.50
N ASN A 525 2.75 15.72 -2.08
CA ASN A 525 1.89 16.23 -3.15
C ASN A 525 0.43 15.75 -2.96
N PRO A 526 -0.53 16.23 -3.78
CA PRO A 526 -1.95 15.92 -3.58
C PRO A 526 -2.35 14.43 -3.62
N ALA A 527 -1.49 13.54 -4.17
CA ALA A 527 -1.81 12.11 -4.26
C ALA A 527 -1.67 11.37 -2.92
N ALA A 528 -0.79 11.85 -2.03
CA ALA A 528 -0.62 11.27 -0.70
C ALA A 528 -0.07 12.30 0.29
N ASN A 529 -0.59 12.31 1.51
CA ASN A 529 -0.09 13.18 2.59
C ASN A 529 0.90 12.49 3.53
N ALA A 530 1.19 11.22 3.32
CA ALA A 530 2.14 10.43 4.09
C ALA A 530 2.93 9.48 3.18
N SER A 531 4.12 9.06 3.63
CA SER A 531 4.89 7.97 3.05
C SER A 531 4.90 6.80 4.02
N TYR A 532 4.43 5.63 3.61
CA TYR A 532 4.35 4.43 4.47
C TYR A 532 5.70 3.93 4.98
N THR A 533 6.78 4.38 4.38
CA THR A 533 8.12 3.84 4.55
C THR A 533 9.08 4.86 5.16
N SER A 534 8.57 5.73 6.03
CA SER A 534 9.36 6.74 6.72
C SER A 534 9.17 6.67 8.24
N LEU A 535 10.15 7.19 8.99
CA LEU A 535 10.07 7.29 10.43
C LEU A 535 8.89 8.16 10.89
N ALA A 536 8.56 9.21 10.12
CA ALA A 536 7.44 10.11 10.40
C ALA A 536 6.09 9.38 10.38
N PHE A 537 5.93 8.36 9.54
CA PHE A 537 4.70 7.57 9.47
C PHE A 537 4.38 6.85 10.79
N VAL A 538 5.39 6.44 11.54
CA VAL A 538 5.22 5.69 12.80
C VAL A 538 5.34 6.59 14.03
N ALA A 539 6.24 7.59 14.02
CA ALA A 539 6.58 8.38 15.20
C ALA A 539 5.41 9.25 15.70
N ASP A 540 4.49 9.65 14.82
CA ASP A 540 3.33 10.45 15.21
C ASP A 540 2.15 9.61 15.77
N ARG A 541 2.30 8.27 15.89
CA ARG A 541 1.25 7.37 16.39
C ARG A 541 1.31 7.14 17.90
N PHE A 542 2.34 7.61 18.57
CA PHE A 542 2.49 7.52 20.02
C PHE A 542 2.90 8.86 20.63
N VAL A 543 2.82 8.92 21.94
CA VAL A 543 3.36 10.01 22.76
C VAL A 543 4.25 9.42 23.84
N VAL A 544 5.13 10.26 24.39
CA VAL A 544 5.95 9.88 25.55
C VAL A 544 5.39 10.57 26.78
N VAL A 545 4.94 9.77 27.75
CA VAL A 545 4.51 10.26 29.06
C VAL A 545 5.71 10.18 30.01
N GLN A 546 5.97 11.27 30.70
CA GLN A 546 7.09 11.38 31.63
C GLN A 546 6.60 11.42 33.08
N ARG A 547 7.16 10.56 33.93
CA ARG A 547 7.05 10.64 35.39
C ARG A 547 8.41 11.08 35.96
N ARG A 548 8.39 11.95 36.94
CA ARG A 548 9.59 12.45 37.64
C ARG A 548 9.41 12.29 39.14
N GLU A 549 10.44 11.76 39.79
CA GLU A 549 10.45 11.58 41.23
C GLU A 549 11.74 12.19 41.82
N HIS A 550 11.61 12.92 42.90
CA HIS A 550 12.79 13.42 43.62
C HIS A 550 13.48 12.26 44.36
N VAL A 551 14.76 12.11 44.15
CA VAL A 551 15.56 11.13 44.87
C VAL A 551 16.27 11.89 46.01
N SER A 552 15.83 11.65 47.24
CA SER A 552 16.56 12.15 48.42
C SER A 552 17.96 11.54 48.40
N ALA A 553 19.00 12.37 48.45
CA ALA A 553 20.34 11.86 48.66
C ALA A 553 20.33 11.01 49.93
N ALA A 554 20.82 9.79 49.87
CA ALA A 554 20.99 8.98 51.06
C ALA A 554 21.81 9.82 52.07
N PRO A 555 21.44 9.87 53.36
CA PRO A 555 22.24 10.59 54.34
C PRO A 555 23.67 10.06 54.25
N ALA A 556 24.64 10.99 54.14
CA ALA A 556 26.05 10.63 54.14
C ALA A 556 26.31 9.70 55.35
N PRO A 557 27.02 8.57 55.17
CA PRO A 557 27.37 7.75 56.31
C PRO A 557 28.08 8.65 57.33
N ASN A 558 27.55 8.70 58.54
CA ASN A 558 28.21 9.42 59.66
C ASN A 558 29.64 8.87 59.76
N VAL A 559 30.63 9.76 59.46
CA VAL A 559 32.05 9.51 59.66
C VAL A 559 32.37 9.63 61.15
#